data_bc3a5cd34e32aa13848669e617b61c86
#
_entry.id   bc3a5cd34e32aa13848669e617b61c86
#
_cell.length_a   1.000
_cell.length_b   1.000
_cell.length_c   1.000
_cell.angle_alpha   90.00
_cell.angle_beta   90.00
_cell.angle_gamma   90.00
#
_symmetry.space_group_name_H-M   'P 1'
#
loop_
_entity.id
_entity.type
_entity.pdbx_description
1 polymer ?
#
loop_
_entity_poly.entity_id
_entity_poly.type
_entity_poly.pdbx_seq_one_letter_code
_entity_poly.pdbx_strand_id
1 'polypeptide(L)'
;MRRIAVISALPLLAAVALAGCGGSSSNSSAAPAVTVSGTFGKAPAVNIPAEKAGSKLAVETLVHGNGQALGRSDAFLGNYAIYLWSGTSHKLLQSTFKTGGKPTLFAGTLLPGLETALIGQKMGSRVLAVIPPKEGFGTSGDAQAGIKGTDTLVFVVDMIKDFAGNASATGQHVSNGGSGLPTVTAGAAGTAPAIKMPSGKPPANLTTKVLIKGTGPAVASGDTVVVQYVGAIWRNGSVFDSSWKRSQPFGFTIGASPSQVIKGWDQGLVGQTVGSRVMLVIPPADGYGKTGSTQAHIKGTDTLVFVVDILGAYSGTNG
;
A
#
# COMPACT_ATOMS: atom_id res chain seq x y z
N MET A 1 3.42 9.73 18.27
CA MET A 1 2.70 9.70 16.97
C MET A 1 2.54 8.25 16.59
N ARG A 2 1.29 7.76 16.61
CA ARG A 2 0.99 6.33 16.51
C ARG A 2 0.78 5.97 15.04
N ARG A 3 1.66 5.10 14.55
CA ARG A 3 1.52 4.48 13.23
C ARG A 3 0.44 3.42 13.35
N ILE A 4 -0.65 3.52 12.56
CA ILE A 4 -1.45 2.34 12.26
C ILE A 4 -0.66 1.60 11.18
N ALA A 5 0.15 0.63 11.64
CA ALA A 5 0.76 -0.32 10.75
C ALA A 5 -0.37 -1.09 10.04
N VAL A 6 -0.26 -1.26 8.75
CA VAL A 6 -1.05 -2.25 8.03
C VAL A 6 -0.65 -3.60 8.64
N ILE A 7 -1.54 -4.19 9.41
CA ILE A 7 -1.26 -5.35 10.27
C ILE A 7 -1.05 -6.57 9.40
N SER A 8 0.16 -7.12 9.46
CA SER A 8 0.45 -8.47 8.96
C SER A 8 -0.20 -9.49 9.89
N ALA A 9 -1.25 -10.16 9.45
CA ALA A 9 -1.91 -11.22 10.20
C ALA A 9 -1.26 -12.58 9.92
N LEU A 10 -0.93 -13.31 10.99
CA LEU A 10 -0.55 -14.73 10.97
C LEU A 10 -1.76 -15.61 10.53
N PRO A 11 -1.50 -16.73 9.86
CA PRO A 11 -2.57 -17.62 9.43
C PRO A 11 -3.09 -18.48 10.59
N LEU A 12 -4.40 -18.44 10.83
CA LEU A 12 -5.09 -19.40 11.69
C LEU A 12 -5.94 -20.33 10.82
N LEU A 13 -5.59 -21.60 10.82
CA LEU A 13 -6.42 -22.67 10.25
C LEU A 13 -7.72 -22.78 11.06
N ALA A 14 -8.87 -22.80 10.39
CA ALA A 14 -10.13 -23.17 11.00
C ALA A 14 -10.88 -24.18 10.14
N ALA A 15 -11.23 -25.27 10.77
CA ALA A 15 -11.95 -26.41 10.22
C ALA A 15 -13.41 -26.10 9.91
N VAL A 16 -13.92 -26.73 8.85
CA VAL A 16 -15.31 -26.70 8.39
C VAL A 16 -16.16 -27.65 9.22
N ALA A 17 -17.32 -27.18 9.67
CA ALA A 17 -18.45 -28.03 10.06
C ALA A 17 -19.76 -27.50 9.44
N LEU A 18 -20.35 -28.32 8.59
CA LEU A 18 -21.73 -28.15 8.05
C LEU A 18 -22.75 -28.74 9.03
N ALA A 19 -23.84 -28.04 9.24
CA ALA A 19 -25.21 -28.55 9.52
C ALA A 19 -26.11 -27.31 9.67
N GLY A 20 -27.24 -27.17 9.01
CA GLY A 20 -28.41 -27.92 8.90
C GLY A 20 -29.59 -26.94 8.99
N CYS A 21 -30.59 -27.08 8.14
CA CYS A 21 -31.79 -26.26 7.91
C CYS A 21 -32.68 -25.98 9.13
N GLY A 22 -33.40 -24.86 9.09
CA GLY A 22 -34.77 -24.79 9.62
C GLY A 22 -35.20 -23.43 10.16
N GLY A 23 -36.26 -22.86 9.57
CA GLY A 23 -37.19 -22.00 10.28
C GLY A 23 -37.19 -20.52 9.97
N SER A 24 -38.14 -20.13 9.17
CA SER A 24 -38.55 -18.76 8.86
C SER A 24 -38.99 -17.98 10.08
N SER A 25 -38.45 -16.78 10.23
CA SER A 25 -39.22 -15.59 10.71
C SER A 25 -38.54 -14.35 10.19
N SER A 26 -39.13 -13.75 9.18
CA SER A 26 -38.76 -12.48 8.59
C SER A 26 -39.14 -11.34 9.54
N ASN A 27 -38.16 -10.94 10.37
CA ASN A 27 -38.07 -9.56 10.85
C ASN A 27 -36.75 -8.99 10.32
N SER A 28 -36.77 -8.59 9.07
CA SER A 28 -35.73 -7.73 8.54
C SER A 28 -35.94 -6.32 9.08
N SER A 29 -35.50 -6.06 10.30
CA SER A 29 -35.16 -4.67 10.63
C SER A 29 -34.02 -4.30 9.74
N ALA A 30 -34.27 -3.45 8.74
CA ALA A 30 -33.21 -2.89 7.91
C ALA A 30 -32.15 -2.32 8.86
N ALA A 31 -30.88 -2.68 8.63
CA ALA A 31 -29.80 -2.11 9.44
C ALA A 31 -29.85 -0.59 9.31
N PRO A 32 -29.63 0.16 10.41
CA PRO A 32 -29.67 1.62 10.37
C PRO A 32 -28.73 2.12 9.27
N ALA A 33 -29.26 2.94 8.37
CA ALA A 33 -28.55 3.35 7.18
C ALA A 33 -27.52 4.45 7.51
N VAL A 34 -26.24 4.16 7.32
CA VAL A 34 -25.21 5.19 7.27
C VAL A 34 -25.40 6.00 5.99
N THR A 35 -25.46 7.32 6.10
CA THR A 35 -25.56 8.19 4.93
C THR A 35 -24.26 8.96 4.71
N VAL A 36 -23.87 9.08 3.44
CA VAL A 36 -22.62 9.76 3.04
C VAL A 36 -22.94 10.76 1.95
N SER A 37 -22.42 11.98 2.09
CA SER A 37 -22.50 13.00 1.05
C SER A 37 -21.13 13.58 0.73
N GLY A 38 -21.05 14.35 -0.35
CA GLY A 38 -19.81 14.92 -0.86
C GLY A 38 -19.33 14.22 -2.14
N THR A 39 -18.50 14.93 -2.90
CA THR A 39 -17.98 14.48 -4.19
C THR A 39 -16.72 13.66 -4.04
N PHE A 40 -16.44 12.77 -5.01
CA PHE A 40 -15.18 12.03 -5.12
C PHE A 40 -13.96 12.97 -5.01
N GLY A 41 -12.94 12.56 -4.30
CA GLY A 41 -11.73 13.35 -4.05
C GLY A 41 -11.85 14.40 -2.93
N LYS A 42 -13.05 14.66 -2.43
CA LYS A 42 -13.28 15.59 -1.30
C LYS A 42 -13.69 14.83 -0.04
N ALA A 43 -13.41 15.43 1.12
CA ALA A 43 -13.78 14.84 2.40
C ALA A 43 -15.28 14.52 2.44
N PRO A 44 -15.67 13.27 2.73
CA PRO A 44 -17.07 12.92 2.86
C PRO A 44 -17.66 13.48 4.15
N ALA A 45 -18.92 13.92 4.11
CA ALA A 45 -19.74 14.10 5.30
C ALA A 45 -20.46 12.78 5.58
N VAL A 46 -20.16 12.14 6.70
CA VAL A 46 -20.69 10.83 7.08
C VAL A 46 -21.60 10.99 8.29
N ASN A 47 -22.84 10.57 8.15
CA ASN A 47 -23.81 10.54 9.25
C ASN A 47 -24.07 9.07 9.62
N ILE A 48 -23.69 8.72 10.85
CA ILE A 48 -23.89 7.39 11.45
C ILE A 48 -24.98 7.55 12.51
N PRO A 49 -26.10 6.80 12.43
CA PRO A 49 -27.20 6.94 13.36
C PRO A 49 -26.81 6.56 14.79
N ALA A 50 -27.48 7.17 15.77
CA ALA A 50 -27.29 6.91 17.21
C ALA A 50 -28.03 5.62 17.64
N GLU A 51 -27.85 4.56 16.90
CA GLU A 51 -28.42 3.23 17.09
C GLU A 51 -27.34 2.18 17.06
N LYS A 52 -27.66 0.93 17.37
CA LYS A 52 -26.69 -0.18 17.25
C LYS A 52 -26.53 -0.55 15.77
N ALA A 53 -25.28 -0.76 15.36
CA ALA A 53 -24.97 -1.25 14.03
C ALA A 53 -25.58 -2.63 13.77
N GLY A 54 -25.90 -2.90 12.50
CA GLY A 54 -26.31 -4.22 12.04
C GLY A 54 -25.17 -5.26 12.13
N SER A 55 -25.53 -6.54 12.13
CA SER A 55 -24.55 -7.65 12.21
C SER A 55 -24.07 -8.16 10.85
N LYS A 56 -24.52 -7.58 9.76
CA LYS A 56 -24.17 -7.98 8.38
C LYS A 56 -23.31 -6.90 7.73
N LEU A 57 -22.37 -7.35 6.89
CA LEU A 57 -21.64 -6.45 6.00
C LEU A 57 -22.63 -5.71 5.09
N ALA A 58 -22.55 -4.39 5.04
CA ALA A 58 -23.27 -3.57 4.08
C ALA A 58 -22.27 -2.83 3.21
N VAL A 59 -22.48 -2.85 1.90
CA VAL A 59 -21.64 -2.21 0.90
C VAL A 59 -22.50 -1.40 -0.04
N GLU A 60 -22.11 -0.18 -0.30
CA GLU A 60 -22.76 0.70 -1.26
C GLU A 60 -21.71 1.43 -2.10
N THR A 61 -21.90 1.44 -3.42
CA THR A 61 -21.08 2.24 -4.33
C THR A 61 -21.76 3.60 -4.54
N LEU A 62 -21.28 4.58 -3.81
CA LEU A 62 -21.87 5.95 -3.79
C LEU A 62 -21.55 6.73 -5.06
N VAL A 63 -20.37 6.51 -5.63
CA VAL A 63 -19.94 7.06 -6.92
C VAL A 63 -19.39 5.90 -7.74
N HIS A 64 -19.92 5.71 -8.94
CA HIS A 64 -19.46 4.67 -9.86
C HIS A 64 -18.31 5.19 -10.71
N GLY A 65 -17.12 4.61 -10.55
CA GLY A 65 -15.97 4.86 -11.42
C GLY A 65 -16.09 4.14 -12.76
N ASN A 66 -15.26 4.55 -13.70
CA ASN A 66 -15.18 3.97 -15.04
C ASN A 66 -13.80 3.36 -15.35
N GLY A 67 -12.87 3.38 -14.37
CA GLY A 67 -11.53 2.82 -14.53
C GLY A 67 -11.50 1.29 -14.46
N GLN A 68 -10.28 0.73 -14.36
CA GLN A 68 -10.05 -0.70 -14.21
C GLN A 68 -10.70 -1.21 -12.91
N ALA A 69 -11.26 -2.40 -12.95
CA ALA A 69 -11.77 -3.07 -11.75
C ALA A 69 -10.62 -3.63 -10.90
N LEU A 70 -10.72 -3.48 -9.58
CA LEU A 70 -9.72 -3.99 -8.64
C LEU A 70 -9.71 -5.52 -8.63
N GLY A 71 -8.57 -6.11 -8.97
CA GLY A 71 -8.31 -7.54 -8.84
C GLY A 71 -7.87 -7.93 -7.43
N ARG A 72 -7.97 -9.24 -7.10
CA ARG A 72 -7.59 -9.76 -5.75
C ARG A 72 -6.11 -9.57 -5.40
N SER A 73 -5.23 -9.60 -6.40
CA SER A 73 -3.77 -9.47 -6.21
C SER A 73 -3.26 -8.05 -6.43
N ASP A 74 -4.16 -7.13 -6.75
CA ASP A 74 -3.78 -5.76 -7.05
C ASP A 74 -3.72 -4.93 -5.77
N ALA A 75 -2.79 -3.99 -5.75
CA ALA A 75 -2.81 -2.89 -4.82
C ALA A 75 -3.58 -1.72 -5.44
N PHE A 76 -4.12 -0.83 -4.64
CA PHE A 76 -4.69 0.41 -5.15
C PHE A 76 -4.34 1.59 -4.27
N LEU A 77 -4.25 2.76 -4.88
CA LEU A 77 -4.12 4.04 -4.21
C LEU A 77 -5.51 4.60 -3.93
N GLY A 78 -5.76 5.06 -2.72
CA GLY A 78 -7.05 5.60 -2.34
C GLY A 78 -7.00 6.60 -1.20
N ASN A 79 -8.02 7.44 -1.14
CA ASN A 79 -8.33 8.21 0.05
C ASN A 79 -9.39 7.51 0.86
N TYR A 80 -9.38 7.69 2.18
CA TYR A 80 -10.35 7.05 3.06
C TYR A 80 -10.69 7.86 4.30
N ALA A 81 -11.86 7.57 4.84
CA ALA A 81 -12.25 7.92 6.21
C ALA A 81 -12.75 6.65 6.91
N ILE A 82 -12.26 6.41 8.14
CA ILE A 82 -12.63 5.28 8.98
C ILE A 82 -13.30 5.79 10.24
N TYR A 83 -14.50 5.32 10.51
CA TYR A 83 -15.20 5.59 11.77
C TYR A 83 -15.34 4.30 12.56
N LEU A 84 -15.23 4.43 13.88
CA LEU A 84 -15.61 3.41 14.84
C LEU A 84 -17.07 3.64 15.23
N TRP A 85 -17.90 2.61 15.13
CA TRP A 85 -19.29 2.60 15.58
C TRP A 85 -19.42 1.61 16.73
N SER A 86 -19.54 2.15 17.97
CA SER A 86 -19.56 1.39 19.20
C SER A 86 -20.89 1.60 19.94
N GLY A 87 -21.76 0.60 19.95
CA GLY A 87 -23.10 0.72 20.49
C GLY A 87 -23.91 1.79 19.74
N THR A 88 -24.27 2.88 20.43
CA THR A 88 -25.02 4.02 19.88
C THR A 88 -24.13 5.24 19.59
N SER A 89 -22.82 5.10 19.77
CA SER A 89 -21.87 6.19 19.58
C SER A 89 -20.92 5.89 18.42
N HIS A 90 -20.38 6.93 17.80
CA HIS A 90 -19.38 6.80 16.75
C HIS A 90 -18.30 7.86 16.87
N LYS A 91 -17.13 7.58 16.35
CA LYS A 91 -16.01 8.55 16.25
C LYS A 91 -15.17 8.30 15.00
N LEU A 92 -14.65 9.37 14.43
CA LEU A 92 -13.64 9.26 13.38
C LEU A 92 -12.33 8.73 13.97
N LEU A 93 -11.84 7.60 13.46
CA LEU A 93 -10.54 7.05 13.83
C LEU A 93 -9.42 7.66 13.00
N GLN A 94 -9.59 7.65 11.69
CA GLN A 94 -8.57 8.12 10.75
C GLN A 94 -9.19 8.61 9.46
N SER A 95 -8.54 9.58 8.82
CA SER A 95 -8.93 10.06 7.50
C SER A 95 -7.73 10.66 6.78
N THR A 96 -7.51 10.24 5.54
CA THR A 96 -6.51 10.86 4.65
C THR A 96 -6.97 12.22 4.15
N PHE A 97 -8.28 12.44 4.06
CA PHE A 97 -8.85 13.73 3.65
C PHE A 97 -8.49 14.89 4.60
N LYS A 98 -8.28 14.62 5.89
CA LYS A 98 -7.87 15.63 6.89
C LYS A 98 -6.39 16.00 6.81
N THR A 99 -5.55 15.15 6.24
CA THR A 99 -4.09 15.35 6.15
C THR A 99 -3.65 15.97 4.84
N GLY A 100 -4.52 16.74 4.20
CA GLY A 100 -4.22 17.39 2.92
C GLY A 100 -4.41 16.49 1.71
N GLY A 101 -5.24 15.45 1.83
CA GLY A 101 -5.62 14.62 0.68
C GLY A 101 -4.52 13.72 0.15
N LYS A 102 -3.52 13.36 0.95
CA LYS A 102 -2.49 12.41 0.52
C LYS A 102 -3.07 11.00 0.50
N PRO A 103 -3.20 10.39 -0.68
CA PRO A 103 -3.73 9.03 -0.78
C PRO A 103 -2.76 8.03 -0.18
N THR A 104 -3.29 6.90 0.26
CA THR A 104 -2.55 5.78 0.82
C THR A 104 -2.62 4.60 -0.14
N LEU A 105 -1.53 3.83 -0.25
CA LEU A 105 -1.56 2.56 -0.96
C LEU A 105 -2.20 1.48 -0.07
N PHE A 106 -3.28 0.90 -0.55
CA PHE A 106 -3.87 -0.31 0.00
C PHE A 106 -3.21 -1.52 -0.68
N ALA A 107 -2.39 -2.22 0.06
CA ALA A 107 -1.68 -3.41 -0.40
C ALA A 107 -1.65 -4.45 0.72
N GLY A 108 -1.55 -5.73 0.36
CA GLY A 108 -1.54 -6.81 1.32
C GLY A 108 -2.91 -7.30 1.72
N THR A 109 -2.97 -7.96 2.87
CA THR A 109 -4.21 -8.51 3.42
C THR A 109 -5.06 -7.39 4.00
N LEU A 110 -6.20 -7.13 3.40
CA LEU A 110 -7.22 -6.24 3.94
C LEU A 110 -8.08 -6.96 4.98
N LEU A 111 -8.85 -6.21 5.77
CA LEU A 111 -9.92 -6.80 6.58
C LEU A 111 -10.90 -7.54 5.66
N PRO A 112 -11.42 -8.73 6.04
CA PRO A 112 -12.28 -9.53 5.18
C PRO A 112 -13.47 -8.76 4.59
N GLY A 113 -14.13 -7.94 5.41
CA GLY A 113 -15.24 -7.11 4.96
C GLY A 113 -14.81 -6.01 3.99
N LEU A 114 -13.63 -5.43 4.18
CA LEU A 114 -13.10 -4.41 3.29
C LEU A 114 -12.67 -5.02 1.95
N GLU A 115 -12.03 -6.19 1.97
CA GLU A 115 -11.70 -6.94 0.76
C GLU A 115 -12.96 -7.25 -0.05
N THR A 116 -14.00 -7.78 0.61
CA THR A 116 -15.28 -8.07 -0.01
C THR A 116 -15.95 -6.83 -0.62
N ALA A 117 -15.81 -5.67 0.05
CA ALA A 117 -16.41 -4.42 -0.41
C ALA A 117 -15.70 -3.83 -1.63
N LEU A 118 -14.38 -4.02 -1.76
CA LEU A 118 -13.57 -3.30 -2.74
C LEU A 118 -13.19 -4.13 -3.98
N ILE A 119 -13.04 -5.45 -3.86
CA ILE A 119 -12.72 -6.30 -5.00
C ILE A 119 -13.84 -6.22 -6.06
N GLY A 120 -13.43 -6.01 -7.32
CA GLY A 120 -14.36 -5.82 -8.46
C GLY A 120 -14.88 -4.39 -8.61
N GLN A 121 -14.69 -3.50 -7.63
CA GLN A 121 -15.02 -2.09 -7.79
C GLN A 121 -14.06 -1.42 -8.78
N LYS A 122 -14.57 -0.48 -9.56
CA LYS A 122 -13.78 0.24 -10.56
C LYS A 122 -13.03 1.42 -9.96
N MET A 123 -11.85 1.73 -10.45
CA MET A 123 -11.14 2.96 -10.11
C MET A 123 -11.99 4.18 -10.48
N GLY A 124 -11.95 5.20 -9.64
CA GLY A 124 -12.87 6.35 -9.69
C GLY A 124 -14.14 6.17 -8.85
N SER A 125 -14.34 5.00 -8.22
CA SER A 125 -15.48 4.76 -7.33
C SER A 125 -15.25 5.31 -5.92
N ARG A 126 -16.36 5.79 -5.31
CA ARG A 126 -16.46 5.97 -3.85
C ARG A 126 -17.31 4.84 -3.28
N VAL A 127 -16.77 4.12 -2.33
CA VAL A 127 -17.40 2.95 -1.72
C VAL A 127 -17.61 3.21 -0.23
N LEU A 128 -18.83 2.97 0.25
CA LEU A 128 -19.17 2.85 1.66
C LEU A 128 -19.17 1.37 2.03
N ALA A 129 -18.46 1.02 3.11
CA ALA A 129 -18.50 -0.31 3.70
C ALA A 129 -18.75 -0.21 5.21
N VAL A 130 -19.84 -0.81 5.68
CA VAL A 130 -20.17 -0.98 7.09
C VAL A 130 -19.81 -2.40 7.48
N ILE A 131 -18.70 -2.55 8.20
CA ILE A 131 -18.03 -3.83 8.47
C ILE A 131 -18.27 -4.24 9.92
N PRO A 132 -19.12 -5.25 10.18
CA PRO A 132 -19.35 -5.74 11.53
C PRO A 132 -18.11 -6.48 12.06
N PRO A 133 -18.03 -6.71 13.37
CA PRO A 133 -16.86 -7.33 14.01
C PRO A 133 -16.38 -8.61 13.34
N LYS A 134 -17.30 -9.49 12.90
CA LYS A 134 -16.98 -10.79 12.30
C LYS A 134 -16.14 -10.66 11.01
N GLU A 135 -16.41 -9.66 10.19
CA GLU A 135 -15.66 -9.36 8.97
C GLU A 135 -14.60 -8.26 9.16
N GLY A 136 -14.46 -7.76 10.41
CA GLY A 136 -13.45 -6.79 10.85
C GLY A 136 -12.36 -7.44 11.69
N PHE A 137 -12.18 -6.96 12.92
CA PHE A 137 -11.16 -7.44 13.85
C PHE A 137 -11.62 -8.65 14.71
N GLY A 138 -12.80 -9.22 14.42
CA GLY A 138 -13.33 -10.36 15.18
C GLY A 138 -13.64 -10.03 16.65
N THR A 139 -13.81 -11.08 17.45
CA THR A 139 -14.11 -10.95 18.88
C THR A 139 -12.95 -10.39 19.70
N SER A 140 -11.72 -10.45 19.19
CA SER A 140 -10.54 -9.90 19.86
C SER A 140 -10.44 -8.38 19.76
N GLY A 141 -10.97 -7.79 18.68
CA GLY A 141 -10.77 -6.38 18.38
C GLY A 141 -9.30 -6.04 18.11
N ASP A 142 -8.94 -4.77 18.27
CA ASP A 142 -7.58 -4.24 18.23
C ASP A 142 -7.38 -3.25 19.38
N ALA A 143 -6.77 -3.71 20.47
CA ALA A 143 -6.54 -2.89 21.66
C ALA A 143 -5.63 -1.69 21.39
N GLN A 144 -4.67 -1.79 20.45
CA GLN A 144 -3.76 -0.70 20.11
C GLN A 144 -4.48 0.42 19.36
N ALA A 145 -5.44 0.05 18.52
CA ALA A 145 -6.31 1.00 17.82
C ALA A 145 -7.52 1.44 18.66
N GLY A 146 -7.73 0.85 19.85
CA GLY A 146 -8.88 1.11 20.71
C GLY A 146 -10.19 0.58 20.13
N ILE A 147 -10.14 -0.52 19.39
CA ILE A 147 -11.27 -1.21 18.76
C ILE A 147 -11.63 -2.44 19.59
N LYS A 148 -12.85 -2.54 20.03
CA LYS A 148 -13.37 -3.70 20.78
C LYS A 148 -13.89 -4.77 19.82
N GLY A 149 -13.96 -6.02 20.28
CA GLY A 149 -14.52 -7.13 19.50
C GLY A 149 -16.02 -7.03 19.22
N THR A 150 -16.68 -5.96 19.68
CA THR A 150 -18.09 -5.66 19.42
C THR A 150 -18.30 -4.46 18.51
N ASP A 151 -17.21 -3.81 18.10
CA ASP A 151 -17.28 -2.55 17.36
C ASP A 151 -17.39 -2.80 15.84
N THR A 152 -18.24 -2.03 15.20
CA THR A 152 -18.40 -1.99 13.74
C THR A 152 -17.50 -0.89 13.20
N LEU A 153 -16.91 -1.13 12.03
CA LEU A 153 -16.13 -0.14 11.30
C LEU A 153 -16.92 0.39 10.11
N VAL A 154 -16.88 1.70 9.93
CA VAL A 154 -17.47 2.33 8.74
C VAL A 154 -16.34 2.94 7.92
N PHE A 155 -16.16 2.43 6.70
CA PHE A 155 -15.19 2.93 5.74
C PHE A 155 -15.89 3.70 4.63
N VAL A 156 -15.36 4.86 4.29
CA VAL A 156 -15.63 5.55 3.03
C VAL A 156 -14.32 5.61 2.28
N VAL A 157 -14.26 4.97 1.11
CA VAL A 157 -13.02 4.82 0.33
C VAL A 157 -13.21 5.38 -1.06
N ASP A 158 -12.33 6.31 -1.47
CA ASP A 158 -12.17 6.78 -2.83
C ASP A 158 -11.06 5.98 -3.50
N MET A 159 -11.38 5.18 -4.50
CA MET A 159 -10.43 4.34 -5.22
C MET A 159 -9.86 5.11 -6.42
N ILE A 160 -8.57 5.50 -6.35
CA ILE A 160 -7.96 6.43 -7.31
C ILE A 160 -7.29 5.70 -8.47
N LYS A 161 -6.39 4.75 -8.16
CA LYS A 161 -5.57 4.06 -9.17
C LYS A 161 -5.18 2.67 -8.67
N ASP A 162 -5.30 1.68 -9.53
CA ASP A 162 -4.83 0.31 -9.31
C ASP A 162 -3.38 0.12 -9.74
N PHE A 163 -2.75 -0.87 -9.15
CA PHE A 163 -1.40 -1.34 -9.46
C PHE A 163 -1.39 -2.87 -9.40
N ALA A 164 -1.24 -3.49 -10.56
CA ALA A 164 -1.12 -4.94 -10.63
C ALA A 164 0.07 -5.44 -9.79
N GLY A 165 -0.08 -6.54 -9.08
CA GLY A 165 0.97 -7.12 -8.26
C GLY A 165 2.27 -7.45 -9.00
N ASN A 166 2.19 -7.56 -10.33
CA ASN A 166 3.31 -7.79 -11.24
C ASN A 166 3.68 -6.59 -12.11
N ALA A 167 3.19 -5.38 -11.77
CA ALA A 167 3.51 -4.17 -12.53
C ALA A 167 5.03 -3.92 -12.60
N SER A 168 5.47 -3.24 -13.65
CA SER A 168 6.88 -2.89 -13.88
C SER A 168 6.99 -1.56 -14.61
N ALA A 169 8.21 -1.03 -14.71
CA ALA A 169 8.52 0.18 -15.47
C ALA A 169 8.08 0.05 -16.94
N THR A 170 7.52 1.13 -17.50
CA THR A 170 6.91 1.17 -18.85
C THR A 170 7.62 2.12 -19.81
N GLY A 171 8.70 2.78 -19.35
CA GLY A 171 9.43 3.76 -20.14
C GLY A 171 10.36 3.15 -21.20
N GLN A 172 11.18 4.01 -21.81
CA GLN A 172 12.16 3.60 -22.81
C GLN A 172 13.45 3.08 -22.15
N HIS A 173 13.94 1.95 -22.61
CA HIS A 173 15.22 1.40 -22.18
C HIS A 173 16.38 2.31 -22.62
N VAL A 174 17.24 2.69 -21.67
CA VAL A 174 18.37 3.60 -21.91
C VAL A 174 19.72 3.06 -21.43
N SER A 175 19.73 2.09 -20.53
CA SER A 175 20.96 1.51 -19.97
C SER A 175 20.70 0.16 -19.28
N ASN A 176 21.75 -0.68 -19.21
CA ASN A 176 21.74 -1.89 -18.38
C ASN A 176 22.63 -1.76 -17.14
N GLY A 177 23.14 -0.58 -16.85
CA GLY A 177 24.14 -0.31 -15.83
C GLY A 177 25.28 0.53 -16.38
N GLY A 178 26.49 0.25 -15.99
CA GLY A 178 27.68 0.99 -16.45
C GLY A 178 28.97 0.29 -16.07
N SER A 179 30.11 0.84 -16.54
CA SER A 179 31.41 0.34 -16.12
C SER A 179 31.56 0.45 -14.61
N GLY A 180 31.89 -0.66 -13.94
CA GLY A 180 32.04 -0.72 -12.48
C GLY A 180 30.72 -0.70 -11.68
N LEU A 181 29.57 -0.68 -12.34
CA LEU A 181 28.25 -0.78 -11.70
C LEU A 181 27.62 -2.17 -11.96
N PRO A 182 26.62 -2.58 -11.15
CA PRO A 182 25.87 -3.79 -11.41
C PRO A 182 25.21 -3.76 -12.79
N THR A 183 25.15 -4.92 -13.43
CA THR A 183 24.37 -5.11 -14.66
C THR A 183 22.99 -5.61 -14.29
N VAL A 184 21.98 -4.98 -14.87
CA VAL A 184 20.57 -5.32 -14.65
C VAL A 184 19.98 -5.87 -15.93
N THR A 185 19.44 -7.08 -15.87
CA THR A 185 18.71 -7.71 -16.98
C THR A 185 17.24 -7.84 -16.63
N ALA A 186 16.37 -7.64 -17.62
CA ALA A 186 14.94 -7.83 -17.42
C ALA A 186 14.65 -9.27 -16.99
N GLY A 187 13.79 -9.44 -16.00
CA GLY A 187 13.19 -10.73 -15.68
C GLY A 187 12.13 -11.12 -16.70
N ALA A 188 11.54 -12.30 -16.55
CA ALA A 188 10.31 -12.64 -17.25
C ALA A 188 9.21 -11.62 -16.93
N ALA A 189 8.18 -11.52 -17.78
CA ALA A 189 7.07 -10.60 -17.54
C ALA A 189 6.50 -10.79 -16.12
N GLY A 190 6.37 -9.69 -15.39
CA GLY A 190 5.85 -9.71 -14.02
C GLY A 190 6.79 -10.21 -12.94
N THR A 191 8.08 -10.40 -13.23
CA THR A 191 9.10 -10.82 -12.26
C THR A 191 10.16 -9.75 -12.03
N ALA A 192 10.87 -9.86 -10.88
CA ALA A 192 11.98 -8.96 -10.57
C ALA A 192 13.08 -9.03 -11.64
N PRO A 193 13.72 -7.90 -11.96
CA PRO A 193 14.93 -7.91 -12.78
C PRO A 193 16.06 -8.63 -12.03
N ALA A 194 16.94 -9.29 -12.78
CA ALA A 194 18.15 -9.92 -12.25
C ALA A 194 19.27 -8.87 -12.13
N ILE A 195 19.99 -8.91 -10.99
CA ILE A 195 21.11 -8.01 -10.70
C ILE A 195 22.39 -8.83 -10.65
N LYS A 196 23.35 -8.53 -11.51
CA LYS A 196 24.69 -9.13 -11.49
C LYS A 196 25.70 -8.11 -10.97
N MET A 197 26.31 -8.39 -9.83
CA MET A 197 27.33 -7.53 -9.22
C MET A 197 28.64 -7.57 -10.02
N PRO A 198 29.36 -6.43 -10.15
CA PRO A 198 30.72 -6.44 -10.69
C PRO A 198 31.72 -6.97 -9.64
N SER A 199 32.92 -7.29 -10.08
CA SER A 199 34.01 -7.74 -9.20
C SER A 199 34.69 -6.62 -8.42
N GLY A 200 34.44 -5.35 -8.78
CA GLY A 200 35.08 -4.18 -8.19
C GLY A 200 34.48 -3.75 -6.84
N LYS A 201 35.11 -2.77 -6.20
CA LYS A 201 34.60 -2.10 -5.02
C LYS A 201 33.36 -1.25 -5.38
N PRO A 202 32.37 -1.10 -4.49
CA PRO A 202 31.25 -0.22 -4.72
C PRO A 202 31.68 1.25 -4.73
N PRO A 203 30.92 2.13 -5.40
CA PRO A 203 31.05 3.58 -5.25
C PRO A 203 30.96 4.01 -3.78
N ALA A 204 31.78 5.00 -3.41
CA ALA A 204 31.79 5.53 -2.03
C ALA A 204 30.56 6.41 -1.73
N ASN A 205 29.98 7.02 -2.77
CA ASN A 205 28.82 7.90 -2.67
C ASN A 205 27.59 7.26 -3.29
N LEU A 206 26.41 7.75 -2.90
CA LEU A 206 25.15 7.38 -3.54
C LEU A 206 25.27 7.56 -5.06
N THR A 207 24.97 6.51 -5.79
CA THR A 207 24.96 6.53 -7.25
C THR A 207 23.58 6.15 -7.76
N THR A 208 23.01 7.02 -8.58
CA THR A 208 21.72 6.82 -9.24
C THR A 208 21.93 6.61 -10.74
N LYS A 209 21.40 5.54 -11.30
CA LYS A 209 21.46 5.24 -12.73
C LYS A 209 20.08 4.91 -13.28
N VAL A 210 19.61 5.69 -14.23
CA VAL A 210 18.38 5.39 -14.95
C VAL A 210 18.65 4.26 -15.94
N LEU A 211 17.86 3.21 -15.88
CA LEU A 211 17.94 2.03 -16.76
C LEU A 211 16.81 2.06 -17.79
N ILE A 212 15.61 2.45 -17.35
CA ILE A 212 14.44 2.72 -18.19
C ILE A 212 13.99 4.13 -17.88
N LYS A 213 13.80 4.97 -18.88
CA LYS A 213 13.35 6.35 -18.72
C LYS A 213 11.84 6.42 -18.94
N GLY A 214 11.09 6.72 -17.89
CA GLY A 214 9.66 6.95 -17.93
C GLY A 214 9.32 8.36 -18.45
N THR A 215 8.08 8.52 -18.88
CA THR A 215 7.53 9.78 -19.43
C THR A 215 6.48 10.41 -18.52
N GLY A 216 6.17 9.79 -17.39
CA GLY A 216 5.19 10.32 -16.43
C GLY A 216 5.73 11.51 -15.63
N PRO A 217 4.95 12.00 -14.66
CA PRO A 217 5.36 13.11 -13.79
C PRO A 217 6.65 12.79 -13.04
N ALA A 218 7.42 13.85 -12.71
CA ALA A 218 8.59 13.71 -11.85
C ALA A 218 8.15 13.53 -10.39
N VAL A 219 8.84 12.65 -9.66
CA VAL A 219 8.66 12.47 -8.22
C VAL A 219 9.11 13.74 -7.49
N ALA A 220 8.23 14.34 -6.72
CA ALA A 220 8.52 15.47 -5.86
C ALA A 220 8.60 15.05 -4.39
N SER A 221 9.39 15.79 -3.59
CA SER A 221 9.41 15.58 -2.14
C SER A 221 8.00 15.78 -1.55
N GLY A 222 7.58 14.84 -0.71
CA GLY A 222 6.24 14.82 -0.12
C GLY A 222 5.21 14.01 -0.92
N ASP A 223 5.52 13.53 -2.11
CA ASP A 223 4.61 12.65 -2.85
C ASP A 223 4.41 11.30 -2.15
N THR A 224 3.24 10.72 -2.31
CA THR A 224 3.05 9.27 -2.14
C THR A 224 3.58 8.59 -3.39
N VAL A 225 4.68 7.84 -3.26
CA VAL A 225 5.32 7.11 -4.35
C VAL A 225 4.97 5.65 -4.26
N VAL A 226 4.58 5.05 -5.38
CA VAL A 226 4.31 3.61 -5.50
C VAL A 226 5.36 2.99 -6.40
N VAL A 227 6.01 1.94 -5.90
CA VAL A 227 7.11 1.28 -6.58
C VAL A 227 7.03 -0.24 -6.55
N GLN A 228 7.68 -0.88 -7.52
CA GLN A 228 8.21 -2.24 -7.37
C GLN A 228 9.71 -2.15 -7.18
N TYR A 229 10.29 -3.07 -6.42
CA TYR A 229 11.73 -3.04 -6.18
C TYR A 229 12.32 -4.42 -5.87
N VAL A 230 13.61 -4.53 -6.13
CA VAL A 230 14.46 -5.61 -5.61
C VAL A 230 15.71 -4.98 -5.00
N GLY A 231 16.05 -5.42 -3.78
CA GLY A 231 17.23 -5.00 -3.03
C GLY A 231 18.22 -6.14 -2.87
N ALA A 232 19.50 -5.88 -3.18
CA ALA A 232 20.59 -6.85 -3.06
C ALA A 232 21.81 -6.25 -2.36
N ILE A 233 22.61 -7.08 -1.73
CA ILE A 233 23.85 -6.70 -1.05
C ILE A 233 24.99 -6.77 -2.07
N TRP A 234 25.75 -5.65 -2.25
CA TRP A 234 26.87 -5.61 -3.19
C TRP A 234 27.90 -6.70 -2.96
N ARG A 235 28.28 -6.94 -1.71
CA ARG A 235 29.33 -7.88 -1.29
C ARG A 235 29.19 -9.28 -1.84
N ASN A 236 27.97 -9.79 -2.00
CA ASN A 236 27.69 -11.18 -2.36
C ASN A 236 26.54 -11.37 -3.35
N GLY A 237 25.88 -10.29 -3.77
CA GLY A 237 24.72 -10.34 -4.67
C GLY A 237 23.44 -10.92 -4.06
N SER A 238 23.43 -11.22 -2.75
CA SER A 238 22.25 -11.78 -2.10
C SER A 238 21.09 -10.80 -2.11
N VAL A 239 19.95 -11.22 -2.64
CA VAL A 239 18.69 -10.48 -2.58
C VAL A 239 18.12 -10.60 -1.17
N PHE A 240 18.03 -9.49 -0.45
CA PHE A 240 17.50 -9.45 0.91
C PHE A 240 16.02 -9.06 0.97
N ASP A 241 15.53 -8.32 -0.04
CA ASP A 241 14.12 -7.95 -0.11
C ASP A 241 13.66 -7.72 -1.56
N SER A 242 12.36 -7.99 -1.82
CA SER A 242 11.75 -7.78 -3.13
C SER A 242 10.23 -7.68 -3.01
N SER A 243 9.66 -6.60 -3.54
CA SER A 243 8.21 -6.42 -3.63
C SER A 243 7.57 -7.43 -4.61
N TRP A 244 8.28 -7.80 -5.69
CA TRP A 244 7.81 -8.83 -6.63
C TRP A 244 7.63 -10.20 -5.98
N LYS A 245 8.50 -10.59 -5.00
CA LYS A 245 8.32 -11.86 -4.27
C LYS A 245 7.02 -11.90 -3.47
N ARG A 246 6.50 -10.75 -3.10
CA ARG A 246 5.24 -10.60 -2.39
C ARG A 246 4.05 -10.36 -3.33
N SER A 247 4.31 -10.19 -4.64
CA SER A 247 3.31 -9.76 -5.63
C SER A 247 2.57 -8.49 -5.20
N GLN A 248 3.28 -7.58 -4.53
CA GLN A 248 2.69 -6.37 -3.95
C GLN A 248 3.61 -5.17 -4.15
N PRO A 249 3.15 -4.13 -4.88
CA PRO A 249 3.81 -2.84 -4.90
C PRO A 249 3.96 -2.26 -3.49
N PHE A 250 4.99 -1.45 -3.30
CA PHE A 250 5.27 -0.77 -2.04
C PHE A 250 4.99 0.72 -2.18
N GLY A 251 4.27 1.29 -1.20
CA GLY A 251 3.94 2.70 -1.16
C GLY A 251 4.52 3.40 0.06
N PHE A 252 5.06 4.59 -0.13
CA PHE A 252 5.61 5.43 0.93
C PHE A 252 5.54 6.90 0.56
N THR A 253 5.63 7.79 1.57
CA THR A 253 5.79 9.23 1.32
C THR A 253 7.28 9.55 1.26
N ILE A 254 7.76 10.01 0.09
CA ILE A 254 9.16 10.38 -0.10
C ILE A 254 9.48 11.70 0.62
N GLY A 255 10.62 11.76 1.30
CA GLY A 255 11.01 12.93 2.10
C GLY A 255 10.15 13.17 3.35
N ALA A 256 9.43 12.15 3.84
CA ALA A 256 8.64 12.26 5.08
C ALA A 256 9.53 12.52 6.31
N SER A 257 8.97 13.19 7.31
CA SER A 257 9.63 13.36 8.62
C SER A 257 8.75 12.79 9.73
N PRO A 258 9.17 11.71 10.42
CA PRO A 258 10.38 10.91 10.19
C PRO A 258 10.33 10.18 8.84
N SER A 259 11.50 9.91 8.24
CA SER A 259 11.59 9.20 6.96
C SER A 259 10.99 7.79 7.06
N GLN A 260 10.30 7.38 5.99
CA GLN A 260 9.66 6.05 5.87
C GLN A 260 10.56 5.04 5.16
N VAL A 261 11.61 5.50 4.49
CA VAL A 261 12.57 4.71 3.73
C VAL A 261 14.00 5.11 4.09
N ILE A 262 15.00 4.37 3.64
CA ILE A 262 16.41 4.73 3.82
C ILE A 262 16.74 5.99 3.02
N LYS A 263 17.69 6.77 3.53
CA LYS A 263 18.08 8.09 2.99
C LYS A 263 18.43 8.05 1.49
N GLY A 264 19.11 6.99 1.04
CA GLY A 264 19.45 6.81 -0.36
C GLY A 264 18.25 6.75 -1.30
N TRP A 265 17.07 6.29 -0.82
CA TRP A 265 15.83 6.33 -1.58
C TRP A 265 15.26 7.75 -1.66
N ASP A 266 15.20 8.46 -0.52
CA ASP A 266 14.72 9.86 -0.48
C ASP A 266 15.54 10.75 -1.42
N GLN A 267 16.86 10.54 -1.48
CA GLN A 267 17.74 11.33 -2.33
C GLN A 267 17.76 10.87 -3.79
N GLY A 268 17.71 9.55 -4.03
CA GLY A 268 17.93 8.98 -5.36
C GLY A 268 16.68 8.93 -6.24
N LEU A 269 15.47 8.99 -5.66
CA LEU A 269 14.22 8.88 -6.40
C LEU A 269 13.56 10.23 -6.69
N VAL A 270 13.82 11.28 -5.89
CA VAL A 270 13.33 12.64 -6.20
C VAL A 270 13.85 13.10 -7.55
N GLY A 271 12.97 13.66 -8.39
CA GLY A 271 13.27 14.10 -9.75
C GLY A 271 13.23 12.99 -10.81
N GLN A 272 13.13 11.71 -10.41
CA GLN A 272 12.91 10.62 -11.35
C GLN A 272 11.46 10.61 -11.85
N THR A 273 11.22 10.14 -13.07
CA THR A 273 9.88 10.15 -13.66
C THR A 273 9.14 8.84 -13.45
N VAL A 274 7.83 8.90 -13.27
CA VAL A 274 6.95 7.72 -13.27
C VAL A 274 7.10 6.95 -14.57
N GLY A 275 7.12 5.63 -14.48
CA GLY A 275 7.45 4.70 -15.58
C GLY A 275 8.93 4.38 -15.69
N SER A 276 9.80 5.01 -14.89
CA SER A 276 11.25 4.74 -14.89
C SER A 276 11.61 3.49 -14.08
N ARG A 277 12.70 2.83 -14.52
CA ARG A 277 13.48 1.90 -13.70
C ARG A 277 14.79 2.57 -13.32
N VAL A 278 15.07 2.64 -12.04
CA VAL A 278 16.23 3.32 -11.49
C VAL A 278 17.05 2.33 -10.67
N MET A 279 18.35 2.25 -10.92
CA MET A 279 19.29 1.58 -10.04
C MET A 279 19.89 2.57 -9.05
N LEU A 280 19.85 2.23 -7.77
CA LEU A 280 20.48 2.98 -6.67
C LEU A 280 21.59 2.12 -6.08
N VAL A 281 22.81 2.63 -6.05
CA VAL A 281 23.92 2.05 -5.28
C VAL A 281 24.11 2.92 -4.04
N ILE A 282 23.79 2.35 -2.88
CA ILE A 282 23.61 3.09 -1.63
C ILE A 282 24.68 2.68 -0.64
N PRO A 283 25.63 3.58 -0.29
CA PRO A 283 26.63 3.29 0.71
C PRO A 283 25.99 3.15 2.11
N PRO A 284 26.68 2.54 3.08
CA PRO A 284 26.13 2.29 4.42
C PRO A 284 25.55 3.53 5.09
N ALA A 285 26.19 4.70 4.95
CA ALA A 285 25.74 5.96 5.58
C ALA A 285 24.36 6.45 5.10
N ASP A 286 23.98 6.12 3.88
CA ASP A 286 22.68 6.45 3.28
C ASP A 286 21.70 5.27 3.29
N GLY A 287 22.13 4.11 3.85
CA GLY A 287 21.36 2.90 4.04
C GLY A 287 21.04 2.63 5.51
N TYR A 288 21.50 1.47 6.03
CA TYR A 288 21.25 1.06 7.43
C TYR A 288 22.35 1.49 8.42
N GLY A 289 23.28 2.34 7.99
CA GLY A 289 24.34 2.88 8.84
C GLY A 289 25.29 1.81 9.40
N LYS A 290 26.03 2.17 10.45
CA LYS A 290 26.99 1.27 11.12
C LYS A 290 26.35 0.06 11.79
N THR A 291 25.07 0.14 12.14
CA THR A 291 24.33 -0.94 12.79
C THR A 291 23.94 -2.06 11.81
N GLY A 292 23.68 -1.72 10.55
CA GLY A 292 23.15 -2.66 9.59
C GLY A 292 21.72 -3.13 9.94
N SER A 293 21.34 -4.32 9.47
CA SER A 293 20.07 -4.97 9.79
C SER A 293 20.28 -6.48 9.95
N THR A 294 20.21 -6.98 11.17
CA THR A 294 20.36 -8.41 11.45
C THR A 294 19.28 -9.22 10.76
N GLN A 295 18.05 -8.75 10.77
CA GLN A 295 16.90 -9.42 10.15
C GLN A 295 17.06 -9.56 8.63
N ALA A 296 17.68 -8.58 7.97
CA ALA A 296 17.94 -8.60 6.53
C ALA A 296 19.36 -9.11 6.18
N HIS A 297 20.13 -9.59 7.16
CA HIS A 297 21.54 -10.03 7.02
C HIS A 297 22.45 -8.95 6.41
N ILE A 298 22.16 -7.67 6.66
CA ILE A 298 22.92 -6.52 6.21
C ILE A 298 23.89 -6.10 7.32
N LYS A 299 25.20 -6.07 7.00
CA LYS A 299 26.24 -5.58 7.89
C LYS A 299 26.32 -4.06 7.82
N GLY A 300 26.83 -3.42 8.87
CA GLY A 300 27.03 -1.95 8.91
C GLY A 300 28.06 -1.42 7.89
N THR A 301 28.74 -2.31 7.16
CA THR A 301 29.70 -1.99 6.08
C THR A 301 29.15 -2.30 4.69
N ASP A 302 27.95 -2.83 4.58
CA ASP A 302 27.40 -3.29 3.30
C ASP A 302 26.84 -2.12 2.48
N THR A 303 27.31 -1.99 1.26
CA THR A 303 26.65 -1.20 0.22
C THR A 303 25.49 -1.98 -0.35
N LEU A 304 24.38 -1.31 -0.55
CA LEU A 304 23.14 -1.90 -1.07
C LEU A 304 22.92 -1.50 -2.53
N VAL A 305 22.34 -2.39 -3.30
CA VAL A 305 21.89 -2.12 -4.66
C VAL A 305 20.40 -2.33 -4.73
N PHE A 306 19.68 -1.29 -5.10
CA PHE A 306 18.26 -1.41 -5.40
C PHE A 306 18.00 -1.17 -6.88
N VAL A 307 17.10 -1.95 -7.44
CA VAL A 307 16.48 -1.66 -8.73
C VAL A 307 15.02 -1.38 -8.44
N VAL A 308 14.59 -0.15 -8.75
CA VAL A 308 13.30 0.40 -8.38
C VAL A 308 12.54 0.80 -9.65
N ASP A 309 11.34 0.26 -9.84
CA ASP A 309 10.38 0.65 -10.87
C ASP A 309 9.38 1.62 -10.25
N ILE A 310 9.35 2.85 -10.74
CA ILE A 310 8.44 3.90 -10.25
C ILE A 310 7.11 3.76 -10.99
N LEU A 311 6.09 3.25 -10.28
CA LEU A 311 4.77 2.99 -10.86
C LEU A 311 3.84 4.19 -10.77
N GLY A 312 4.04 5.05 -9.77
CA GLY A 312 3.22 6.24 -9.55
C GLY A 312 3.85 7.20 -8.56
N ALA A 313 3.50 8.49 -8.68
CA ALA A 313 3.83 9.55 -7.74
C ALA A 313 2.63 10.49 -7.63
N TYR A 314 2.16 10.76 -6.41
CA TYR A 314 0.91 11.47 -6.16
C TYR A 314 1.11 12.53 -5.08
N SER A 315 0.96 13.79 -5.45
CA SER A 315 0.92 14.90 -4.50
C SER A 315 -0.46 14.99 -3.83
N GLY A 316 -0.52 15.53 -2.60
CA GLY A 316 -1.77 15.69 -1.85
C GLY A 316 -2.74 16.73 -2.41
N THR A 317 -2.39 17.40 -3.50
CA THR A 317 -3.17 18.50 -4.09
C THR A 317 -3.90 18.13 -5.38
N ASN A 318 -3.69 16.93 -5.91
CA ASN A 318 -4.27 16.49 -7.19
C ASN A 318 -5.23 15.32 -6.94
N GLY A 319 -6.49 15.67 -6.73
CA GLY A 319 -7.65 14.83 -6.91
C GLY A 319 -8.59 15.53 -7.87
#